data_1f15f65b3fb084c07ffcbfdccb6024ed
#
_entry.id   1f15f65b3fb084c07ffcbfdccb6024ed
#
_cell.length_a   1.000
_cell.length_b   1.000
_cell.length_c   1.000
_cell.angle_alpha   90.00
_cell.angle_beta   90.00
_cell.angle_gamma   90.00
#
_symmetry.space_group_name_H-M   'P 1'
#
loop_
_entity.id
_entity.type
_entity.pdbx_description
1 polymer ?
#
loop_
_entity_poly.entity_id
_entity_poly.type
_entity_poly.pdbx_seq_one_letter_code
_entity_poly.pdbx_strand_id
1 'polypeptide(L)'
;MPLPPFAGWLGRTVGWGLLAGAGVTAYAAAEARAYTLREVEVPVLPAGAPELRVLHLSDIHLTPSQEAKRAWLAGLAELEPDLVVDTGDNLAHQQAVEPLLASLGDLLSVPGVFVHGSNDYFEPRLRNPIGYLLPDRGKRHTNVPQLPWRQLSAALTDAGWHDLNNARANLEVRGLRIAFAGVDDPHLRFDDLAAVAGPADPDAGLRLGVAHAPYLRVLDQFAADGYDAILAGHTHGGQLCLPGGRALVTNCDLEPARARGLHRHGDAWLHVSAGLGTSPYARIRLACRPEATLLRLVPRR
;
A
#
# COMPACT_ATOMS: atom_id res chain seq x y z
N MET A 1 -11.86 12.22 -60.77
CA MET A 1 -11.64 13.33 -59.81
C MET A 1 -10.68 12.80 -58.75
N PRO A 2 -9.44 13.31 -58.63
CA PRO A 2 -8.53 12.86 -57.57
C PRO A 2 -9.03 13.40 -56.22
N LEU A 3 -9.00 12.52 -55.19
CA LEU A 3 -9.35 12.88 -53.83
C LEU A 3 -8.41 13.99 -53.31
N PRO A 4 -8.92 14.98 -52.55
CA PRO A 4 -8.08 16.07 -52.07
C PRO A 4 -6.99 15.58 -51.10
N PRO A 5 -5.80 16.22 -51.08
CA PRO A 5 -4.64 15.78 -50.31
C PRO A 5 -4.84 15.74 -48.76
N PHE A 6 -5.96 16.25 -48.27
CA PHE A 6 -6.33 16.26 -46.84
C PHE A 6 -6.60 14.86 -46.25
N ALA A 7 -7.07 13.87 -47.05
CA ALA A 7 -7.35 12.52 -46.55
C ALA A 7 -6.09 11.75 -46.14
N GLY A 8 -4.97 11.99 -46.81
CA GLY A 8 -3.69 11.37 -46.49
C GLY A 8 -3.04 11.88 -45.19
N TRP A 9 -3.26 13.14 -44.87
CA TRP A 9 -2.67 13.80 -43.69
C TRP A 9 -3.43 13.38 -42.39
N LEU A 10 -4.76 13.34 -42.44
CA LEU A 10 -5.60 12.84 -41.36
C LEU A 10 -5.30 11.36 -41.03
N GLY A 11 -5.14 10.51 -42.03
CA GLY A 11 -4.78 9.10 -41.83
C GLY A 11 -3.43 8.92 -41.15
N ARG A 12 -2.44 9.76 -41.51
CA ARG A 12 -1.08 9.72 -40.90
C ARG A 12 -1.09 10.21 -39.45
N THR A 13 -1.81 11.29 -39.13
CA THR A 13 -1.91 11.82 -37.76
C THR A 13 -2.67 10.87 -36.83
N VAL A 14 -3.75 10.23 -37.30
CA VAL A 14 -4.45 9.18 -36.57
C VAL A 14 -3.54 7.96 -36.35
N GLY A 15 -2.79 7.55 -37.36
CA GLY A 15 -1.81 6.44 -37.25
C GLY A 15 -0.73 6.71 -36.22
N TRP A 16 -0.14 7.90 -36.20
CA TRP A 16 0.86 8.27 -35.19
C TRP A 16 0.26 8.38 -33.79
N GLY A 17 -0.97 8.87 -33.66
CA GLY A 17 -1.68 8.92 -32.37
C GLY A 17 -1.93 7.53 -31.81
N LEU A 18 -2.34 6.56 -32.62
CA LEU A 18 -2.54 5.17 -32.22
C LEU A 18 -1.24 4.47 -31.82
N LEU A 19 -0.16 4.68 -32.57
CA LEU A 19 1.17 4.14 -32.25
C LEU A 19 1.73 4.72 -30.94
N ALA A 20 1.58 6.02 -30.73
CA ALA A 20 1.99 6.66 -29.47
C ALA A 20 1.18 6.12 -28.29
N GLY A 21 -0.14 5.98 -28.44
CA GLY A 21 -1.01 5.39 -27.41
C GLY A 21 -0.66 3.95 -27.07
N ALA A 22 -0.40 3.11 -28.10
CA ALA A 22 0.06 1.74 -27.90
C ALA A 22 1.43 1.68 -27.20
N GLY A 23 2.35 2.56 -27.54
CA GLY A 23 3.67 2.68 -26.89
C GLY A 23 3.55 3.04 -25.41
N VAL A 24 2.74 4.03 -25.06
CA VAL A 24 2.48 4.44 -23.68
C VAL A 24 1.84 3.30 -22.89
N THR A 25 0.87 2.58 -23.47
CA THR A 25 0.22 1.44 -22.80
C THR A 25 1.18 0.29 -22.56
N ALA A 26 2.02 -0.04 -23.53
CA ALA A 26 3.06 -1.06 -23.39
C ALA A 26 4.07 -0.68 -22.30
N TYR A 27 4.53 0.57 -22.29
CA TYR A 27 5.39 1.10 -21.24
C TYR A 27 4.73 1.01 -19.86
N ALA A 28 3.48 1.45 -19.73
CA ALA A 28 2.74 1.41 -18.46
C ALA A 28 2.53 -0.04 -17.95
N ALA A 29 2.34 -1.00 -18.86
CA ALA A 29 2.25 -2.42 -18.52
C ALA A 29 3.60 -3.00 -18.08
N ALA A 30 4.70 -2.55 -18.66
CA ALA A 30 6.06 -2.91 -18.24
C ALA A 30 6.40 -2.29 -16.89
N GLU A 31 6.09 -1.01 -16.71
CA GLU A 31 6.33 -0.29 -15.44
C GLU A 31 5.58 -0.93 -14.27
N ALA A 32 4.37 -1.45 -14.48
CA ALA A 32 3.60 -2.16 -13.46
C ALA A 32 4.25 -3.47 -12.96
N ARG A 33 5.32 -3.93 -13.61
CA ARG A 33 6.13 -5.09 -13.22
C ARG A 33 7.54 -4.73 -12.77
N ALA A 34 7.89 -3.45 -12.80
CA ALA A 34 9.21 -2.94 -12.42
C ALA A 34 9.26 -2.70 -10.90
N TYR A 35 9.15 -3.80 -10.12
CA TYR A 35 9.16 -3.76 -8.66
C TYR A 35 10.42 -3.07 -8.16
N THR A 36 10.26 -2.23 -7.14
CA THR A 36 11.33 -1.38 -6.62
C THR A 36 11.35 -1.47 -5.10
N LEU A 37 12.52 -1.65 -4.52
CA LEU A 37 12.74 -1.39 -3.10
C LEU A 37 13.09 0.08 -2.92
N ARG A 38 12.40 0.74 -1.98
CA ARG A 38 12.76 2.08 -1.51
C ARG A 38 13.30 1.99 -0.11
N GLU A 39 14.35 2.75 0.15
CA GLU A 39 14.84 2.98 1.50
C GLU A 39 14.52 4.41 1.91
N VAL A 40 13.94 4.56 3.11
CA VAL A 40 13.51 5.87 3.64
C VAL A 40 13.95 5.97 5.10
N GLU A 41 14.74 6.99 5.42
CA GLU A 41 15.12 7.29 6.79
C GLU A 41 14.01 8.10 7.48
N VAL A 42 13.61 7.65 8.69
CA VAL A 42 12.58 8.31 9.51
C VAL A 42 13.17 8.61 10.90
N PRO A 43 13.44 9.89 11.24
CA PRO A 43 13.97 10.28 12.54
C PRO A 43 12.85 10.31 13.59
N VAL A 44 12.62 9.16 14.24
CA VAL A 44 11.46 8.95 15.10
C VAL A 44 11.79 8.29 16.43
N LEU A 45 12.95 7.65 16.56
CA LEU A 45 13.32 6.92 17.75
C LEU A 45 13.85 7.85 18.87
N PRO A 46 13.78 7.41 20.13
CA PRO A 46 14.46 8.10 21.24
C PRO A 46 15.98 8.19 21.02
N ALA A 47 16.60 9.18 21.63
CA ALA A 47 18.06 9.32 21.61
C ALA A 47 18.73 8.05 22.17
N GLY A 48 19.73 7.54 21.46
CA GLY A 48 20.48 6.34 21.85
C GLY A 48 19.80 5.00 21.56
N ALA A 49 18.57 5.00 21.05
CA ALA A 49 17.94 3.77 20.57
C ALA A 49 18.68 3.22 19.33
N PRO A 50 18.78 1.88 19.18
CA PRO A 50 19.32 1.29 17.97
C PRO A 50 18.43 1.59 16.77
N GLU A 51 19.02 1.71 15.58
CA GLU A 51 18.24 1.77 14.33
C GLU A 51 17.37 0.53 14.20
N LEU A 52 16.12 0.72 13.73
CA LEU A 52 15.20 -0.35 13.39
C LEU A 52 14.91 -0.35 11.88
N ARG A 53 14.94 -1.54 11.29
CA ARG A 53 14.62 -1.78 9.88
C ARG A 53 13.21 -2.32 9.78
N VAL A 54 12.28 -1.47 9.36
CA VAL A 54 10.86 -1.83 9.22
C VAL A 54 10.53 -2.01 7.75
N LEU A 55 10.18 -3.24 7.35
CA LEU A 55 9.70 -3.51 6.02
C LEU A 55 8.20 -3.21 5.94
N HIS A 56 7.84 -2.20 5.15
CA HIS A 56 6.45 -1.83 4.89
C HIS A 56 5.99 -2.47 3.58
N LEU A 57 5.08 -3.42 3.69
CA LEU A 57 4.37 -4.07 2.58
C LEU A 57 2.96 -3.50 2.48
N SER A 58 2.45 -3.37 1.27
CA SER A 58 1.11 -2.84 1.00
C SER A 58 0.64 -3.20 -0.40
N ASP A 59 -0.67 -3.33 -0.55
CA ASP A 59 -1.33 -3.42 -1.87
C ASP A 59 -0.66 -4.46 -2.79
N ILE A 60 -0.43 -5.66 -2.29
CA ILE A 60 0.26 -6.72 -3.05
C ILE A 60 -0.62 -7.18 -4.21
N HIS A 61 -1.95 -7.28 -4.01
CA HIS A 61 -2.91 -7.74 -5.01
C HIS A 61 -2.44 -8.99 -5.74
N LEU A 62 -2.10 -10.02 -4.97
CA LEU A 62 -1.54 -11.24 -5.54
C LEU A 62 -2.60 -12.07 -6.28
N THR A 63 -2.22 -12.53 -7.47
CA THR A 63 -2.87 -13.65 -8.14
C THR A 63 -1.88 -14.81 -8.27
N PRO A 64 -2.32 -16.08 -8.25
CA PRO A 64 -1.41 -17.25 -8.29
C PRO A 64 -0.43 -17.25 -9.43
N SER A 65 -0.81 -16.69 -10.58
CA SER A 65 -0.01 -16.66 -11.83
C SER A 65 1.08 -15.59 -11.87
N GLN A 66 1.24 -14.77 -10.83
CA GLN A 66 2.23 -13.68 -10.83
C GLN A 66 3.60 -14.15 -10.31
N GLU A 67 4.22 -15.09 -10.98
CA GLU A 67 5.48 -15.72 -10.56
C GLU A 67 6.61 -14.71 -10.31
N ALA A 68 6.79 -13.73 -11.21
CA ALA A 68 7.82 -12.71 -11.06
C ALA A 68 7.63 -11.84 -9.79
N LYS A 69 6.37 -11.51 -9.44
CA LYS A 69 6.05 -10.80 -8.19
C LYS A 69 6.36 -11.66 -6.98
N ARG A 70 5.97 -12.95 -7.03
CA ARG A 70 6.19 -13.91 -5.96
C ARG A 70 7.69 -14.09 -5.69
N ALA A 71 8.49 -14.26 -6.74
CA ALA A 71 9.94 -14.38 -6.62
C ALA A 71 10.57 -13.09 -6.04
N TRP A 72 10.08 -11.93 -6.48
CA TRP A 72 10.57 -10.64 -5.97
C TRP A 72 10.23 -10.45 -4.49
N LEU A 73 8.99 -10.81 -4.06
CA LEU A 73 8.59 -10.78 -2.65
C LEU A 73 9.47 -11.69 -1.78
N ALA A 74 9.74 -12.90 -2.25
CA ALA A 74 10.59 -13.84 -1.53
C ALA A 74 12.02 -13.31 -1.30
N GLY A 75 12.55 -12.53 -2.25
CA GLY A 75 13.86 -11.88 -2.13
C GLY A 75 13.91 -10.80 -1.06
N LEU A 76 12.77 -10.28 -0.56
CA LEU A 76 12.76 -9.25 0.47
C LEU A 76 13.24 -9.75 1.85
N ALA A 77 13.24 -11.05 2.07
CA ALA A 77 13.79 -11.63 3.30
C ALA A 77 15.31 -11.37 3.45
N GLU A 78 16.04 -11.23 2.33
CA GLU A 78 17.46 -10.89 2.32
C GLU A 78 17.76 -9.50 2.91
N LEU A 79 16.73 -8.67 3.07
CA LEU A 79 16.86 -7.38 3.75
C LEU A 79 16.99 -7.51 5.25
N GLU A 80 16.75 -8.68 5.84
CA GLU A 80 16.79 -8.92 7.28
C GLU A 80 16.06 -7.81 8.09
N PRO A 81 14.77 -7.54 7.82
CA PRO A 81 14.04 -6.53 8.57
C PRO A 81 13.85 -6.96 10.03
N ASP A 82 13.81 -6.00 10.94
CA ASP A 82 13.53 -6.25 12.36
C ASP A 82 12.03 -6.36 12.64
N LEU A 83 11.20 -5.78 11.76
CA LEU A 83 9.75 -5.74 11.85
C LEU A 83 9.14 -5.69 10.45
N VAL A 84 8.03 -6.37 10.25
CA VAL A 84 7.19 -6.23 9.04
C VAL A 84 5.87 -5.55 9.41
N VAL A 85 5.50 -4.52 8.63
CA VAL A 85 4.18 -3.89 8.72
C VAL A 85 3.48 -4.07 7.38
N ASP A 86 2.38 -4.82 7.39
CA ASP A 86 1.54 -5.05 6.21
C ASP A 86 0.25 -4.22 6.33
N THR A 87 0.05 -3.32 5.38
CA THR A 87 -1.10 -2.41 5.37
C THR A 87 -2.24 -2.88 4.46
N GLY A 88 -2.26 -4.16 4.09
CA GLY A 88 -3.42 -4.80 3.45
C GLY A 88 -3.49 -4.68 1.93
N ASP A 89 -4.64 -5.08 1.38
CA ASP A 89 -4.88 -5.31 -0.05
C ASP A 89 -3.93 -6.36 -0.64
N ASN A 90 -3.78 -7.47 0.08
CA ASN A 90 -2.87 -8.56 -0.26
C ASN A 90 -3.41 -9.44 -1.39
N LEU A 91 -4.72 -9.66 -1.40
CA LEU A 91 -5.36 -10.64 -2.27
C LEU A 91 -5.98 -10.00 -3.51
N ALA A 92 -5.97 -10.75 -4.62
CA ALA A 92 -6.74 -10.42 -5.83
C ALA A 92 -7.35 -11.66 -6.49
N HIS A 93 -7.36 -12.81 -5.78
CA HIS A 93 -7.89 -14.08 -6.29
C HIS A 93 -8.20 -15.04 -5.13
N GLN A 94 -9.23 -15.89 -5.29
CA GLN A 94 -9.65 -16.89 -4.28
C GLN A 94 -8.53 -17.86 -3.85
N GLN A 95 -7.59 -18.15 -4.70
CA GLN A 95 -6.49 -19.08 -4.47
C GLN A 95 -5.16 -18.35 -4.19
N ALA A 96 -5.19 -17.10 -3.72
CA ALA A 96 -3.98 -16.30 -3.55
C ALA A 96 -3.30 -16.50 -2.19
N VAL A 97 -3.98 -17.02 -1.16
CA VAL A 97 -3.43 -17.13 0.20
C VAL A 97 -2.17 -17.99 0.24
N GLU A 98 -2.25 -19.26 -0.20
CA GLU A 98 -1.10 -20.14 -0.20
C GLU A 98 0.09 -19.60 -1.01
N PRO A 99 -0.11 -19.10 -2.27
CA PRO A 99 0.98 -18.46 -3.01
C PRO A 99 1.56 -17.22 -2.32
N LEU A 100 0.75 -16.46 -1.60
CA LEU A 100 1.21 -15.28 -0.85
C LEU A 100 2.09 -15.71 0.32
N LEU A 101 1.61 -16.64 1.16
CA LEU A 101 2.37 -17.16 2.30
C LEU A 101 3.70 -17.78 1.85
N ALA A 102 3.68 -18.58 0.78
CA ALA A 102 4.89 -19.12 0.19
C ALA A 102 5.86 -18.06 -0.32
N SER A 103 5.35 -16.89 -0.74
CA SER A 103 6.16 -15.77 -1.20
C SER A 103 6.69 -14.90 -0.06
N LEU A 104 5.96 -14.81 1.05
CA LEU A 104 6.46 -14.15 2.27
C LEU A 104 7.57 -14.97 2.93
N GLY A 105 7.46 -16.31 2.87
CA GLY A 105 8.54 -17.21 3.29
C GLY A 105 9.13 -16.87 4.65
N ASP A 106 10.43 -16.63 4.70
CA ASP A 106 11.16 -16.32 5.95
C ASP A 106 10.72 -15.00 6.61
N LEU A 107 10.09 -14.08 5.88
CA LEU A 107 9.51 -12.87 6.48
C LEU A 107 8.44 -13.19 7.52
N LEU A 108 7.73 -14.31 7.39
CA LEU A 108 6.74 -14.75 8.38
C LEU A 108 7.34 -15.07 9.76
N SER A 109 8.65 -15.33 9.82
CA SER A 109 9.38 -15.55 11.07
C SER A 109 9.84 -14.24 11.73
N VAL A 110 9.75 -13.11 11.03
CA VAL A 110 10.05 -11.78 11.56
C VAL A 110 8.83 -11.27 12.33
N PRO A 111 9.00 -10.59 13.49
CA PRO A 111 7.89 -9.92 14.14
C PRO A 111 7.08 -9.08 13.14
N GLY A 112 5.75 -9.20 13.17
CA GLY A 112 4.93 -8.53 12.19
C GLY A 112 3.58 -8.05 12.74
N VAL A 113 3.02 -7.07 12.06
CA VAL A 113 1.66 -6.59 12.29
C VAL A 113 0.96 -6.38 10.95
N PHE A 114 -0.36 -6.54 10.91
CA PHE A 114 -1.13 -6.35 9.70
C PHE A 114 -2.50 -5.72 9.94
N VAL A 115 -3.01 -5.05 8.92
CA VAL A 115 -4.41 -4.67 8.77
C VAL A 115 -4.92 -5.13 7.42
N HIS A 116 -6.24 -5.21 7.24
CA HIS A 116 -6.84 -5.55 5.95
C HIS A 116 -7.20 -4.31 5.14
N GLY A 117 -7.18 -4.49 3.80
CA GLY A 117 -7.78 -3.57 2.85
C GLY A 117 -9.00 -4.17 2.15
N SER A 118 -9.65 -3.40 1.31
CA SER A 118 -10.89 -3.78 0.62
C SER A 118 -10.74 -5.03 -0.26
N ASN A 119 -9.57 -5.22 -0.84
CA ASN A 119 -9.26 -6.39 -1.68
C ASN A 119 -8.65 -7.57 -0.90
N ASP A 120 -8.68 -7.54 0.43
CA ASP A 120 -8.59 -8.75 1.23
C ASP A 120 -9.98 -9.35 1.44
N TYR A 121 -10.99 -8.48 1.59
CA TYR A 121 -12.38 -8.89 1.82
C TYR A 121 -13.12 -9.29 0.55
N PHE A 122 -12.95 -8.53 -0.55
CA PHE A 122 -13.80 -8.62 -1.73
C PHE A 122 -13.01 -8.77 -3.03
N GLU A 123 -13.54 -9.60 -3.93
CA GLU A 123 -12.94 -9.76 -5.25
C GLU A 123 -12.88 -8.44 -6.03
N PRO A 124 -11.76 -8.17 -6.70
CA PRO A 124 -11.65 -7.03 -7.59
C PRO A 124 -12.65 -7.17 -8.77
N ARG A 125 -13.16 -6.02 -9.23
CA ARG A 125 -14.12 -5.97 -10.35
C ARG A 125 -13.50 -5.29 -11.55
N LEU A 126 -13.99 -5.72 -12.74
CA LEU A 126 -13.74 -4.96 -13.96
C LEU A 126 -14.40 -3.59 -13.83
N ARG A 127 -13.61 -2.55 -13.89
CA ARG A 127 -14.06 -1.15 -13.88
C ARG A 127 -13.61 -0.44 -15.15
N ASN A 128 -14.36 0.57 -15.58
CA ASN A 128 -13.89 1.45 -16.64
C ASN A 128 -12.57 2.10 -16.18
N PRO A 129 -11.47 1.95 -16.94
CA PRO A 129 -10.18 2.53 -16.58
C PRO A 129 -10.20 4.05 -16.35
N ILE A 130 -11.06 4.79 -17.06
CA ILE A 130 -11.26 6.23 -16.88
C ILE A 130 -11.79 6.53 -15.46
N GLY A 131 -12.53 5.60 -14.85
CA GLY A 131 -13.02 5.73 -13.49
C GLY A 131 -11.92 5.89 -12.43
N TYR A 132 -10.70 5.39 -12.71
CA TYR A 132 -9.54 5.55 -11.83
C TYR A 132 -8.97 6.99 -11.82
N LEU A 133 -9.35 7.81 -12.80
CA LEU A 133 -8.93 9.21 -12.87
C LEU A 133 -9.96 10.16 -12.25
N LEU A 134 -11.07 9.62 -11.76
CA LEU A 134 -12.14 10.41 -11.13
C LEU A 134 -12.04 10.31 -9.61
N PRO A 135 -12.33 11.40 -8.89
CA PRO A 135 -12.38 11.38 -7.43
C PRO A 135 -13.32 10.29 -6.90
N ASP A 136 -12.95 9.68 -5.80
CA ASP A 136 -13.83 8.73 -5.10
C ASP A 136 -15.15 9.42 -4.71
N ARG A 137 -16.27 8.81 -5.12
CA ARG A 137 -17.62 9.29 -4.81
C ARG A 137 -18.27 8.53 -3.64
N GLY A 138 -17.46 7.85 -2.84
CA GLY A 138 -17.97 7.08 -1.69
C GLY A 138 -18.71 5.78 -2.05
N LYS A 139 -18.70 5.34 -3.31
CA LYS A 139 -19.33 4.08 -3.70
C LYS A 139 -18.46 2.90 -3.28
N ARG A 140 -19.00 2.06 -2.41
CA ARG A 140 -18.39 0.82 -1.96
C ARG A 140 -19.04 -0.37 -2.69
N HIS A 141 -18.20 -1.29 -3.16
CA HIS A 141 -18.64 -2.42 -3.97
C HIS A 141 -18.48 -3.72 -3.19
N THR A 142 -19.35 -3.92 -2.21
CA THR A 142 -19.37 -5.11 -1.36
C THR A 142 -20.28 -6.23 -1.91
N ASN A 143 -21.01 -5.97 -3.00
CA ASN A 143 -21.85 -6.97 -3.65
C ASN A 143 -21.06 -7.78 -4.70
N VAL A 144 -20.02 -8.46 -4.25
CA VAL A 144 -19.15 -9.38 -5.01
C VAL A 144 -18.74 -10.53 -4.09
N PRO A 145 -18.22 -11.65 -4.62
CA PRO A 145 -17.72 -12.73 -3.80
C PRO A 145 -16.67 -12.23 -2.79
N GLN A 146 -16.72 -12.79 -1.59
CA GLN A 146 -15.66 -12.53 -0.60
C GLN A 146 -14.42 -13.35 -0.96
N LEU A 147 -13.25 -12.77 -0.72
CA LEU A 147 -11.96 -13.44 -0.76
C LEU A 147 -11.72 -14.20 0.58
N PRO A 148 -10.78 -15.13 0.63
CA PRO A 148 -10.52 -15.95 1.82
C PRO A 148 -9.73 -15.20 2.89
N TRP A 149 -10.15 -13.98 3.26
CA TRP A 149 -9.47 -13.13 4.23
C TRP A 149 -9.31 -13.77 5.61
N ARG A 150 -10.30 -14.60 6.05
CA ARG A 150 -10.19 -15.31 7.33
C ARG A 150 -9.05 -16.33 7.33
N GLN A 151 -8.84 -16.99 6.18
CA GLN A 151 -7.71 -17.91 6.01
C GLN A 151 -6.38 -17.14 6.04
N LEU A 152 -6.34 -15.94 5.41
CA LEU A 152 -5.17 -15.08 5.46
C LEU A 152 -4.89 -14.62 6.89
N SER A 153 -5.88 -14.06 7.60
CA SER A 153 -5.72 -13.62 9.00
C SER A 153 -5.23 -14.74 9.90
N ALA A 154 -5.86 -15.93 9.81
CA ALA A 154 -5.47 -17.08 10.61
C ALA A 154 -4.00 -17.46 10.34
N ALA A 155 -3.60 -17.55 9.08
CA ALA A 155 -2.24 -17.94 8.71
C ALA A 155 -1.18 -16.92 9.16
N LEU A 156 -1.47 -15.61 9.05
CA LEU A 156 -0.56 -14.56 9.54
C LEU A 156 -0.46 -14.58 11.07
N THR A 157 -1.59 -14.77 11.76
CA THR A 157 -1.62 -14.87 13.22
C THR A 157 -0.92 -16.15 13.72
N ASP A 158 -1.11 -17.27 13.05
CA ASP A 158 -0.42 -18.54 13.36
C ASP A 158 1.10 -18.42 13.16
N ALA A 159 1.55 -17.57 12.22
CA ALA A 159 2.96 -17.21 12.03
C ALA A 159 3.49 -16.25 13.11
N GLY A 160 2.65 -15.72 13.98
CA GLY A 160 3.01 -14.81 15.08
C GLY A 160 2.83 -13.33 14.76
N TRP A 161 2.22 -12.97 13.65
CA TRP A 161 1.89 -11.58 13.36
C TRP A 161 0.64 -11.14 14.12
N HIS A 162 0.60 -9.88 14.53
CA HIS A 162 -0.53 -9.32 15.24
C HIS A 162 -1.55 -8.70 14.29
N ASP A 163 -2.80 -9.13 14.42
CA ASP A 163 -3.95 -8.52 13.75
C ASP A 163 -4.28 -7.18 14.43
N LEU A 164 -4.18 -6.09 13.68
CA LEU A 164 -4.47 -4.73 14.15
C LEU A 164 -5.80 -4.19 13.61
N ASN A 165 -6.66 -5.02 13.03
CA ASN A 165 -7.97 -4.57 12.59
C ASN A 165 -8.82 -4.12 13.79
N ASN A 166 -8.93 -2.80 14.00
CA ASN A 166 -9.57 -2.16 15.16
C ASN A 166 -8.98 -2.61 16.51
N ALA A 167 -7.66 -2.75 16.57
CA ALA A 167 -6.95 -3.28 17.73
C ALA A 167 -5.68 -2.50 18.06
N ARG A 168 -5.25 -2.64 19.31
CA ARG A 168 -3.95 -2.18 19.81
C ARG A 168 -3.09 -3.38 20.17
N ALA A 169 -1.78 -3.26 20.00
CA ALA A 169 -0.81 -4.27 20.41
C ALA A 169 0.47 -3.60 20.90
N ASN A 170 1.27 -4.37 21.64
CA ASN A 170 2.63 -4.00 22.02
C ASN A 170 3.56 -5.15 21.63
N LEU A 171 4.66 -4.84 20.98
CA LEU A 171 5.72 -5.79 20.67
C LEU A 171 7.05 -5.25 21.22
N GLU A 172 7.93 -6.17 21.55
CA GLU A 172 9.33 -5.86 21.82
C GLU A 172 10.17 -6.27 20.62
N VAL A 173 10.88 -5.31 20.02
CA VAL A 173 11.73 -5.52 18.86
C VAL A 173 13.10 -4.95 19.17
N ARG A 174 14.15 -5.77 19.17
CA ARG A 174 15.52 -5.38 19.50
C ARG A 174 15.66 -4.63 20.86
N GLY A 175 14.86 -5.03 21.84
CA GLY A 175 14.84 -4.41 23.16
C GLY A 175 14.12 -3.06 23.22
N LEU A 176 13.42 -2.66 22.13
CA LEU A 176 12.57 -1.48 22.12
C LEU A 176 11.11 -1.90 22.17
N ARG A 177 10.37 -1.39 23.15
CA ARG A 177 8.92 -1.54 23.22
C ARG A 177 8.25 -0.65 22.17
N ILE A 178 7.47 -1.25 21.28
CA ILE A 178 6.71 -0.56 20.24
C ILE A 178 5.23 -0.73 20.53
N ALA A 179 4.51 0.38 20.65
CA ALA A 179 3.06 0.38 20.79
C ALA A 179 2.40 0.62 19.42
N PHE A 180 1.41 -0.18 19.11
CA PHE A 180 0.64 -0.09 17.86
C PHE A 180 -0.83 0.21 18.14
N ALA A 181 -1.44 0.96 17.23
CA ALA A 181 -2.87 0.92 17.00
C ALA A 181 -3.10 0.78 15.50
N GLY A 182 -4.06 -0.06 15.14
CA GLY A 182 -4.51 -0.20 13.77
C GLY A 182 -6.02 -0.16 13.67
N VAL A 183 -6.50 0.22 12.50
CA VAL A 183 -7.92 0.18 12.17
C VAL A 183 -8.15 -0.74 10.99
N ASP A 184 -9.31 -1.38 10.95
CA ASP A 184 -9.82 -2.08 9.79
C ASP A 184 -10.07 -1.08 8.64
N ASP A 185 -10.37 -1.55 7.44
CA ASP A 185 -10.37 -0.75 6.21
C ASP A 185 -11.26 0.52 6.28
N PRO A 186 -10.64 1.71 6.33
CA PRO A 186 -11.39 2.96 6.34
C PRO A 186 -12.13 3.23 5.01
N HIS A 187 -11.68 2.62 3.92
CA HIS A 187 -12.32 2.76 2.61
C HIS A 187 -13.68 2.06 2.57
N LEU A 188 -13.79 0.89 3.19
CA LEU A 188 -15.07 0.17 3.37
C LEU A 188 -15.90 0.72 4.55
N ARG A 189 -15.32 1.58 5.38
CA ARG A 189 -15.89 2.02 6.67
C ARG A 189 -16.06 0.87 7.65
N PHE A 190 -15.11 -0.05 7.66
CA PHE A 190 -15.03 -1.13 8.64
C PHE A 190 -14.21 -0.71 9.87
N ASP A 191 -13.51 0.42 9.76
CA ASP A 191 -12.76 1.02 10.85
C ASP A 191 -13.65 1.43 12.01
N ASP A 192 -13.27 1.03 13.21
CA ASP A 192 -13.82 1.47 14.48
C ASP A 192 -12.75 2.27 15.23
N LEU A 193 -12.71 3.59 14.97
CA LEU A 193 -11.77 4.48 15.65
C LEU A 193 -12.00 4.51 17.15
N ALA A 194 -13.24 4.31 17.63
CA ALA A 194 -13.54 4.33 19.06
C ALA A 194 -12.88 3.17 19.81
N ALA A 195 -12.71 2.01 19.14
CA ALA A 195 -12.05 0.86 19.73
C ALA A 195 -10.55 1.09 19.99
N VAL A 196 -9.92 2.01 19.25
CA VAL A 196 -8.48 2.29 19.33
C VAL A 196 -8.14 3.71 19.76
N ALA A 197 -9.14 4.57 19.96
CA ALA A 197 -8.95 5.96 20.38
C ALA A 197 -8.34 6.07 21.78
N GLY A 198 -7.68 7.20 22.01
CA GLY A 198 -7.07 7.57 23.29
C GLY A 198 -5.54 7.53 23.22
N PRO A 199 -4.87 8.12 24.21
CA PRO A 199 -3.43 8.34 24.18
C PRO A 199 -2.64 7.07 23.86
N ALA A 200 -1.65 7.22 23.00
CA ALA A 200 -0.68 6.16 22.75
C ALA A 200 0.13 5.88 24.03
N ASP A 201 0.62 4.63 24.19
CA ASP A 201 1.36 4.22 25.39
C ASP A 201 2.57 5.15 25.61
N PRO A 202 2.60 5.93 26.70
CA PRO A 202 3.70 6.88 26.97
C PRO A 202 5.01 6.18 27.28
N ASP A 203 4.97 4.93 27.76
CA ASP A 203 6.15 4.15 28.13
C ASP A 203 6.76 3.39 26.93
N ALA A 204 6.11 3.42 25.76
CA ALA A 204 6.66 2.86 24.54
C ALA A 204 7.77 3.76 23.98
N GLY A 205 8.87 3.12 23.55
CA GLY A 205 9.95 3.83 22.87
C GLY A 205 9.60 4.25 21.44
N LEU A 206 8.59 3.63 20.85
CA LEU A 206 8.04 3.97 19.52
C LEU A 206 6.54 3.70 19.50
N ARG A 207 5.77 4.54 18.81
CA ARG A 207 4.32 4.43 18.67
C ARG A 207 3.94 4.51 17.21
N LEU A 208 3.35 3.42 16.69
CA LEU A 208 3.01 3.29 15.26
C LEU A 208 1.51 3.16 15.06
N GLY A 209 0.93 4.05 14.27
CA GLY A 209 -0.41 3.93 13.73
C GLY A 209 -0.39 3.16 12.41
N VAL A 210 -1.31 2.22 12.21
CA VAL A 210 -1.40 1.40 11.00
C VAL A 210 -2.80 1.46 10.43
N ALA A 211 -2.93 1.81 9.15
CA ALA A 211 -4.21 1.82 8.46
C ALA A 211 -4.01 1.42 7.00
N HIS A 212 -5.00 0.73 6.40
CA HIS A 212 -4.92 0.50 4.95
C HIS A 212 -5.03 1.82 4.19
N ALA A 213 -6.15 2.51 4.31
CA ALA A 213 -6.40 3.74 3.55
C ALA A 213 -6.18 5.00 4.42
N PRO A 214 -5.39 6.00 3.93
CA PRO A 214 -5.00 7.18 4.69
C PRO A 214 -6.10 8.26 4.70
N TYR A 215 -7.29 7.93 5.21
CA TYR A 215 -8.36 8.90 5.41
C TYR A 215 -7.99 9.89 6.51
N LEU A 216 -8.23 11.19 6.27
CA LEU A 216 -7.83 12.27 7.19
C LEU A 216 -8.37 12.05 8.60
N ARG A 217 -9.61 11.59 8.77
CA ARG A 217 -10.19 11.29 10.08
C ARG A 217 -9.39 10.26 10.90
N VAL A 218 -8.77 9.26 10.23
CA VAL A 218 -7.92 8.26 10.87
C VAL A 218 -6.56 8.85 11.20
N LEU A 219 -5.98 9.57 10.24
CA LEU A 219 -4.68 10.22 10.43
C LEU A 219 -4.71 11.27 11.54
N ASP A 220 -5.78 12.10 11.57
CA ASP A 220 -5.99 13.15 12.59
C ASP A 220 -6.11 12.52 13.98
N GLN A 221 -6.86 11.40 14.11
CA GLN A 221 -7.00 10.70 15.38
C GLN A 221 -5.67 10.14 15.87
N PHE A 222 -4.92 9.42 15.02
CA PHE A 222 -3.64 8.86 15.42
C PHE A 222 -2.61 9.95 15.76
N ALA A 223 -2.59 11.06 15.02
CA ALA A 223 -1.71 12.19 15.34
C ALA A 223 -2.09 12.83 16.69
N ALA A 224 -3.39 13.02 16.94
CA ALA A 224 -3.90 13.58 18.20
C ALA A 224 -3.63 12.66 19.40
N ASP A 225 -3.68 11.34 19.21
CA ASP A 225 -3.40 10.34 20.23
C ASP A 225 -1.89 10.18 20.52
N GLY A 226 -1.02 10.86 19.76
CA GLY A 226 0.42 10.91 20.02
C GLY A 226 1.21 9.77 19.38
N TYR A 227 0.73 9.18 18.28
CA TYR A 227 1.53 8.24 17.50
C TYR A 227 2.67 8.96 16.78
N ASP A 228 3.87 8.39 16.85
CA ASP A 228 5.10 8.99 16.29
C ASP A 228 5.17 8.88 14.77
N ALA A 229 4.65 7.77 14.23
CA ALA A 229 4.52 7.56 12.79
C ALA A 229 3.26 6.76 12.45
N ILE A 230 2.73 6.99 11.25
CA ILE A 230 1.55 6.34 10.70
C ILE A 230 1.96 5.73 9.35
N LEU A 231 1.63 4.44 9.15
CA LEU A 231 1.90 3.71 7.92
C LEU A 231 0.58 3.41 7.21
N ALA A 232 0.53 3.71 5.91
CA ALA A 232 -0.67 3.48 5.09
C ALA A 232 -0.34 3.10 3.64
N GLY A 233 -1.32 2.54 2.93
CA GLY A 233 -1.29 2.15 1.53
C GLY A 233 -2.43 2.74 0.70
N HIS A 234 -3.17 1.87 -0.02
CA HIS A 234 -4.42 2.15 -0.73
C HIS A 234 -4.31 3.03 -1.97
N THR A 235 -3.50 4.06 -1.93
CA THR A 235 -3.45 5.10 -2.97
C THR A 235 -2.79 4.64 -4.26
N HIS A 236 -2.05 3.52 -4.20
CA HIS A 236 -1.16 3.06 -5.28
C HIS A 236 -0.20 4.16 -5.80
N GLY A 237 0.10 5.17 -4.95
CA GLY A 237 0.85 6.35 -5.34
C GLY A 237 0.20 7.17 -6.46
N GLY A 238 -1.11 7.00 -6.66
CA GLY A 238 -1.89 7.56 -7.76
C GLY A 238 -1.92 6.69 -9.01
N GLN A 239 -1.20 5.57 -9.05
CA GLN A 239 -1.10 4.55 -10.12
C GLN A 239 -0.79 5.10 -11.52
N LEU A 240 -1.57 6.07 -12.02
CA LEU A 240 -1.36 6.81 -13.27
C LEU A 240 -1.02 8.26 -12.93
N CYS A 241 0.27 8.58 -12.99
CA CYS A 241 0.78 9.88 -12.60
C CYS A 241 1.18 10.71 -13.83
N LEU A 242 1.24 12.02 -13.65
CA LEU A 242 1.88 12.93 -14.58
C LEU A 242 3.40 12.70 -14.61
N PRO A 243 4.09 13.13 -15.67
CA PRO A 243 5.55 13.15 -15.69
C PRO A 243 6.12 13.79 -14.41
N GLY A 244 7.15 13.19 -13.83
CA GLY A 244 7.67 13.57 -12.51
C GLY A 244 6.96 12.88 -11.33
N GLY A 245 5.99 12.00 -11.60
CA GLY A 245 5.37 11.14 -10.57
C GLY A 245 4.31 11.83 -9.73
N ARG A 246 3.75 12.94 -10.17
CA ARG A 246 2.65 13.65 -9.50
C ARG A 246 1.34 12.87 -9.68
N ALA A 247 0.77 12.39 -8.58
CA ALA A 247 -0.53 11.74 -8.58
C ALA A 247 -1.66 12.68 -9.02
N LEU A 248 -2.69 12.11 -9.66
CA LEU A 248 -3.90 12.84 -10.03
C LEU A 248 -5.01 12.63 -9.01
N VAL A 249 -5.07 11.42 -8.42
CA VAL A 249 -6.09 11.01 -7.45
C VAL A 249 -5.46 10.10 -6.40
N THR A 250 -6.11 9.99 -5.23
CA THR A 250 -5.69 9.11 -4.12
C THR A 250 -6.74 8.06 -3.77
N ASN A 251 -7.95 8.16 -4.34
CA ASN A 251 -9.12 7.36 -4.01
C ASN A 251 -9.56 7.45 -2.53
N CYS A 252 -9.12 8.48 -1.82
CA CYS A 252 -9.55 8.87 -0.48
C CYS A 252 -9.57 10.41 -0.39
N ASP A 253 -9.65 10.97 0.81
CA ASP A 253 -9.64 12.42 1.04
C ASP A 253 -8.23 13.01 1.24
N LEU A 254 -7.17 12.20 1.13
CA LEU A 254 -5.79 12.66 1.17
C LEU A 254 -5.42 13.44 -0.09
N GLU A 255 -4.67 14.50 0.05
CA GLU A 255 -4.16 15.31 -1.07
C GLU A 255 -3.28 14.49 -2.03
N PRO A 256 -3.44 14.62 -3.36
CA PRO A 256 -2.62 13.89 -4.34
C PRO A 256 -1.11 14.08 -4.19
N ALA A 257 -0.66 15.22 -3.67
CA ALA A 257 0.75 15.47 -3.40
C ALA A 257 1.34 14.52 -2.34
N ARG A 258 0.48 13.94 -1.49
CA ARG A 258 0.84 13.03 -0.39
C ARG A 258 0.52 11.56 -0.71
N ALA A 259 0.20 11.24 -1.96
CA ALA A 259 -0.21 9.91 -2.40
C ALA A 259 0.85 8.81 -2.17
N ARG A 260 2.10 9.17 -1.93
CA ARG A 260 3.20 8.24 -1.61
C ARG A 260 4.37 8.93 -0.93
N GLY A 261 5.20 8.14 -0.25
CA GLY A 261 6.43 8.61 0.39
C GLY A 261 6.20 9.11 1.81
N LEU A 262 7.20 9.80 2.34
CA LEU A 262 7.22 10.26 3.72
C LEU A 262 6.78 11.73 3.81
N HIS A 263 5.84 12.01 4.71
CA HIS A 263 5.24 13.32 4.92
C HIS A 263 5.09 13.62 6.43
N ARG A 264 4.75 14.86 6.77
CA ARG A 264 4.27 15.20 8.10
C ARG A 264 2.75 15.24 8.12
N HIS A 265 2.16 14.75 9.23
CA HIS A 265 0.74 14.90 9.53
C HIS A 265 0.60 15.28 11.02
N GLY A 266 0.39 16.56 11.30
CA GLY A 266 0.60 17.09 12.65
C GLY A 266 2.03 16.85 13.12
N ASP A 267 2.17 16.32 14.33
CA ASP A 267 3.47 15.95 14.90
C ASP A 267 3.95 14.55 14.46
N ALA A 268 3.10 13.77 13.84
CA ALA A 268 3.44 12.43 13.35
C ALA A 268 4.15 12.46 11.98
N TRP A 269 4.97 11.45 11.73
CA TRP A 269 5.36 11.09 10.37
C TRP A 269 4.23 10.28 9.72
N LEU A 270 3.96 10.50 8.45
CA LEU A 270 3.07 9.68 7.64
C LEU A 270 3.87 9.08 6.48
N HIS A 271 3.95 7.76 6.41
CA HIS A 271 4.46 7.07 5.24
C HIS A 271 3.30 6.41 4.48
N VAL A 272 3.13 6.81 3.22
CA VAL A 272 2.15 6.21 2.30
C VAL A 272 2.90 5.40 1.26
N SER A 273 2.65 4.10 1.23
CA SER A 273 3.24 3.19 0.22
C SER A 273 2.52 3.33 -1.12
N ALA A 274 3.27 3.30 -2.22
CA ALA A 274 2.66 3.15 -3.54
C ALA A 274 2.24 1.69 -3.84
N GLY A 275 2.57 0.76 -2.96
CA GLY A 275 2.16 -0.64 -3.05
C GLY A 275 2.75 -1.42 -4.23
N LEU A 276 2.63 -2.74 -4.15
CA LEU A 276 3.25 -3.68 -5.10
C LEU A 276 2.33 -4.09 -6.25
N GLY A 277 1.04 -3.91 -6.08
CA GLY A 277 0.04 -4.43 -7.00
C GLY A 277 -0.67 -3.39 -7.84
N THR A 278 -1.60 -3.91 -8.57
CA THR A 278 -2.63 -3.19 -9.33
C THR A 278 -3.85 -4.07 -9.35
N SER A 279 -5.01 -3.50 -9.63
CA SER A 279 -6.16 -4.33 -9.98
C SER A 279 -5.80 -5.32 -11.08
N PRO A 280 -6.20 -6.60 -11.01
CA PRO A 280 -5.94 -7.58 -12.07
C PRO A 280 -6.54 -7.20 -13.43
N TYR A 281 -7.51 -6.28 -13.43
CA TYR A 281 -8.17 -5.78 -14.64
C TYR A 281 -7.54 -4.50 -15.20
N ALA A 282 -6.64 -3.85 -14.45
CA ALA A 282 -5.95 -2.62 -14.86
C ALA A 282 -4.46 -2.72 -14.48
N ARG A 283 -3.75 -3.67 -15.08
CA ARG A 283 -2.33 -3.98 -14.81
C ARG A 283 -1.40 -2.98 -15.47
N ILE A 284 -1.58 -1.70 -15.18
CA ILE A 284 -0.78 -0.60 -15.71
C ILE A 284 -0.39 0.36 -14.58
N ARG A 285 0.82 0.90 -14.67
CA ARG A 285 1.31 2.02 -13.84
C ARG A 285 2.05 2.99 -14.75
N LEU A 286 1.94 4.28 -14.51
CA LEU A 286 2.63 5.30 -15.29
C LEU A 286 3.27 6.33 -14.36
N ALA A 287 4.59 6.50 -14.48
CA ALA A 287 5.43 7.35 -13.62
C ALA A 287 5.25 7.04 -12.12
N CYS A 288 4.93 5.78 -11.79
CA CYS A 288 4.67 5.30 -10.45
C CYS A 288 4.96 3.79 -10.35
N ARG A 289 6.22 3.42 -10.21
CA ARG A 289 6.63 2.01 -10.09
C ARG A 289 6.03 1.36 -8.84
N PRO A 290 5.71 0.06 -8.89
CA PRO A 290 5.35 -0.69 -7.70
C PRO A 290 6.53 -0.75 -6.72
N GLU A 291 6.23 -0.64 -5.42
CA GLU A 291 7.28 -0.57 -4.40
C GLU A 291 6.92 -1.32 -3.12
N ALA A 292 7.94 -1.89 -2.45
CA ALA A 292 7.99 -2.09 -1.02
C ALA A 292 8.97 -1.06 -0.43
N THR A 293 8.79 -0.71 0.84
CA THR A 293 9.65 0.28 1.49
C THR A 293 10.33 -0.31 2.70
N LEU A 294 11.66 -0.19 2.75
CA LEU A 294 12.43 -0.40 3.97
C LEU A 294 12.57 0.94 4.68
N LEU A 295 11.83 1.12 5.76
CA LEU A 295 11.92 2.29 6.63
C LEU A 295 13.06 2.06 7.61
N ARG A 296 14.07 2.92 7.54
CA ARG A 296 15.15 2.97 8.53
C ARG A 296 14.76 3.95 9.61
N LEU A 297 14.25 3.44 10.72
CA LEU A 297 13.88 4.28 11.85
C LEU A 297 15.13 4.60 12.65
N VAL A 298 15.43 5.89 12.79
CA VAL A 298 16.65 6.39 13.44
C VAL A 298 16.30 7.32 14.61
N PRO A 299 17.25 7.55 15.55
CA PRO A 299 17.04 8.52 16.61
C PRO A 299 16.73 9.90 16.09
N ARG A 300 15.85 10.61 16.80
CA ARG A 300 15.56 12.04 16.55
C ARG A 300 16.86 12.84 16.77
N ARG A 301 17.11 13.77 15.88
CA ARG A 301 18.27 14.70 15.98
C ARG A 301 17.96 15.81 16.95
#